data_72b1fb66d85d04fe5e12794cdf466d3d
#
_entry.id   72b1fb66d85d04fe5e12794cdf466d3d
#
_cell.length_a   1.000
_cell.length_b   1.000
_cell.length_c   1.000
_cell.angle_alpha   90.00
_cell.angle_beta   90.00
_cell.angle_gamma   90.00
#
_symmetry.space_group_name_H-M   'P 1'
#
loop_
_entity.id
_entity.type
_entity.pdbx_description
1 polymer ?
#
loop_
_entity_poly.entity_id
_entity_poly.type
_entity_poly.pdbx_seq_one_letter_code
_entity_poly.pdbx_strand_id
1 'polypeptide(L)'
;MTKKKILLIIPVLFMILLVMLMITILKKCTGNSVSEPEIIENIRVDYAQLSNENGRYRYEDENYSSCFGIDVSTFQGDIDWKKVKEDGVEFVFIRIGRRGATTGLIYEDDEFEKNYKGAKENDIRIGVYFFSQAITEKEAKEEAEWVVKKLKGKEIDLPVVYDLDEVYLEDETPRTDDITGEAATKNALAFLETIEKNHHAGMLYTSLYWSECYYNMEQLSGYPIWYAQYDSDIPELELPIGIWQYSSQGVIEGIDEKTDLNIMFIRKD
;
A
#
# COMPACT_ATOMS: atom_id res chain seq x y z
N MET A 1 -60.81 0.31 21.62
CA MET A 1 -60.02 1.49 21.17
C MET A 1 -60.89 2.36 20.30
N THR A 2 -61.13 3.60 20.70
CA THR A 2 -62.05 4.50 20.02
C THR A 2 -61.48 5.00 18.69
N LYS A 3 -62.36 5.16 17.66
CA LYS A 3 -62.00 5.60 16.29
C LYS A 3 -61.05 6.83 16.25
N LYS A 4 -61.09 7.70 17.27
CA LYS A 4 -60.16 8.85 17.42
C LYS A 4 -58.69 8.46 17.69
N LYS A 5 -58.40 7.33 18.36
CA LYS A 5 -57.03 6.88 18.62
C LYS A 5 -56.38 6.24 17.34
N ILE A 6 -57.21 5.62 16.51
CA ILE A 6 -56.75 5.03 15.22
C ILE A 6 -56.41 6.16 14.23
N LEU A 7 -57.14 7.26 14.22
CA LEU A 7 -56.93 8.38 13.29
C LEU A 7 -55.63 9.17 13.59
N LEU A 8 -55.08 9.07 14.79
CA LEU A 8 -53.82 9.74 15.17
C LEU A 8 -52.59 8.84 14.93
N ILE A 9 -52.80 7.50 14.90
CA ILE A 9 -51.72 6.52 14.72
C ILE A 9 -51.24 6.48 13.27
N ILE A 10 -52.16 6.62 12.30
CA ILE A 10 -51.84 6.58 10.87
C ILE A 10 -50.86 7.67 10.44
N PRO A 11 -51.04 8.97 10.77
CA PRO A 11 -50.06 10.02 10.41
C PRO A 11 -48.74 9.88 11.12
N VAL A 12 -48.71 9.34 12.36
CA VAL A 12 -47.45 9.08 13.10
C VAL A 12 -46.66 7.95 12.44
N LEU A 13 -47.30 6.85 12.05
CA LEU A 13 -46.69 5.76 11.31
C LEU A 13 -46.14 6.21 9.93
N PHE A 14 -46.94 7.05 9.24
CA PHE A 14 -46.51 7.62 7.96
C PHE A 14 -45.30 8.53 8.07
N MET A 15 -45.26 9.34 9.15
CA MET A 15 -44.12 10.21 9.46
C MET A 15 -42.85 9.40 9.81
N ILE A 16 -42.99 8.31 10.56
CA ILE A 16 -41.89 7.38 10.87
C ILE A 16 -41.35 6.71 9.59
N LEU A 17 -42.26 6.29 8.69
CA LEU A 17 -41.88 5.72 7.40
C LEU A 17 -41.15 6.71 6.51
N LEU A 18 -41.59 7.96 6.47
CA LEU A 18 -40.93 9.06 5.75
C LEU A 18 -39.54 9.39 6.34
N VAL A 19 -39.39 9.40 7.65
CA VAL A 19 -38.10 9.61 8.32
C VAL A 19 -37.15 8.43 8.02
N MET A 20 -37.62 7.19 8.08
CA MET A 20 -36.82 6.02 7.69
C MET A 20 -36.42 6.04 6.21
N LEU A 21 -37.34 6.46 5.32
CA LEU A 21 -37.06 6.62 3.90
C LEU A 21 -36.06 7.76 3.66
N MET A 22 -36.17 8.87 4.38
CA MET A 22 -35.18 9.96 4.33
C MET A 22 -33.81 9.51 4.85
N ILE A 23 -33.77 8.73 5.93
CA ILE A 23 -32.51 8.17 6.47
C ILE A 23 -31.87 7.21 5.47
N THR A 24 -32.67 6.37 4.78
CA THR A 24 -32.16 5.48 3.72
C THR A 24 -31.72 6.24 2.47
N ILE A 25 -32.42 7.31 2.09
CA ILE A 25 -32.01 8.19 0.98
C ILE A 25 -30.77 8.97 1.36
N LEU A 26 -30.69 9.51 2.58
CA LEU A 26 -29.48 10.18 3.10
C LEU A 26 -28.28 9.21 3.16
N LYS A 27 -28.47 7.98 3.65
CA LYS A 27 -27.43 6.93 3.58
C LYS A 27 -27.01 6.58 2.15
N LYS A 28 -27.93 6.67 1.18
CA LYS A 28 -27.63 6.42 -0.25
C LYS A 28 -27.02 7.64 -0.94
N CYS A 29 -27.29 8.87 -0.44
CA CYS A 29 -26.69 10.12 -0.94
C CYS A 29 -25.40 10.49 -0.21
N THR A 30 -25.16 9.98 1.00
CA THR A 30 -23.88 10.08 1.73
C THR A 30 -23.02 8.84 1.53
N GLY A 31 -23.27 8.10 0.46
CA GLY A 31 -22.48 6.93 0.06
C GLY A 31 -21.08 7.27 -0.41
N ASN A 32 -20.36 8.13 0.32
CA ASN A 32 -18.95 8.02 0.55
C ASN A 32 -18.79 7.16 1.82
N SER A 33 -18.97 5.86 1.70
CA SER A 33 -18.24 4.97 2.57
C SER A 33 -16.77 5.14 2.11
N VAL A 34 -16.02 5.99 2.80
CA VAL A 34 -14.58 5.82 2.83
C VAL A 34 -14.42 4.37 3.28
N SER A 35 -14.11 3.48 2.36
CA SER A 35 -13.75 2.12 2.72
C SER A 35 -12.56 2.27 3.66
N GLU A 36 -12.65 1.70 4.85
CA GLU A 36 -11.46 1.60 5.69
C GLU A 36 -10.40 0.88 4.85
N PRO A 37 -9.14 1.37 4.86
CA PRO A 37 -8.08 0.73 4.08
C PRO A 37 -7.99 -0.75 4.47
N GLU A 38 -7.78 -1.60 3.47
CA GLU A 38 -7.60 -3.04 3.68
C GLU A 38 -6.44 -3.28 4.63
N ILE A 39 -6.69 -4.01 5.71
CA ILE A 39 -5.66 -4.35 6.67
C ILE A 39 -4.84 -5.49 6.09
N ILE A 40 -3.60 -5.21 5.72
CA ILE A 40 -2.64 -6.24 5.34
C ILE A 40 -2.04 -6.80 6.63
N GLU A 41 -2.12 -8.12 6.80
CA GLU A 41 -1.51 -8.83 7.93
C GLU A 41 -0.20 -9.49 7.51
N ASN A 42 0.76 -9.58 8.42
CA ASN A 42 1.90 -10.46 8.25
C ASN A 42 1.45 -11.91 8.47
N ILE A 43 1.54 -12.73 7.44
CA ILE A 43 1.04 -14.11 7.42
C ILE A 43 2.21 -15.06 7.22
N ARG A 44 2.23 -16.15 7.98
CA ARG A 44 3.14 -17.27 7.73
C ARG A 44 2.39 -18.32 6.92
N VAL A 45 2.77 -18.48 5.68
CA VAL A 45 2.20 -19.47 4.76
C VAL A 45 3.14 -20.67 4.58
N ASP A 46 2.58 -21.80 4.14
CA ASP A 46 3.38 -22.95 3.70
C ASP A 46 3.82 -22.74 2.25
N TYR A 47 5.03 -22.25 2.05
CA TYR A 47 5.55 -21.94 0.72
C TYR A 47 5.62 -23.15 -0.22
N ALA A 48 5.51 -24.39 0.28
CA ALA A 48 5.39 -25.57 -0.57
C ALA A 48 4.10 -25.59 -1.42
N GLN A 49 3.13 -24.75 -1.06
CA GLN A 49 1.87 -24.59 -1.79
C GLN A 49 1.88 -23.41 -2.77
N LEU A 50 2.98 -22.66 -2.86
CA LEU A 50 3.15 -21.67 -3.91
C LEU A 50 3.17 -22.36 -5.27
N SER A 51 2.41 -21.82 -6.20
CA SER A 51 2.46 -22.21 -7.61
C SER A 51 3.01 -21.07 -8.44
N ASN A 52 3.77 -21.37 -9.48
CA ASN A 52 4.28 -20.38 -10.42
C ASN A 52 3.80 -20.74 -11.83
N GLU A 53 2.96 -19.89 -12.38
CA GLU A 53 2.45 -20.04 -13.74
C GLU A 53 2.95 -18.86 -14.60
N ASN A 54 3.88 -19.16 -15.51
CA ASN A 54 4.46 -18.16 -16.42
C ASN A 54 5.10 -16.95 -15.70
N GLY A 55 5.80 -17.19 -14.60
CA GLY A 55 6.45 -16.13 -13.81
C GLY A 55 5.53 -15.40 -12.85
N ARG A 56 4.29 -15.85 -12.68
CA ARG A 56 3.34 -15.30 -11.70
C ARG A 56 3.10 -16.28 -10.58
N TYR A 57 3.46 -15.88 -9.38
CA TYR A 57 3.20 -16.67 -8.18
C TYR A 57 1.75 -16.55 -7.75
N ARG A 58 1.19 -17.67 -7.28
CA ARG A 58 -0.13 -17.78 -6.65
C ARG A 58 -0.03 -18.64 -5.41
N TYR A 59 -0.86 -18.31 -4.43
CA TYR A 59 -1.01 -19.08 -3.20
C TYR A 59 -2.49 -19.32 -2.91
N GLU A 60 -2.80 -20.56 -2.55
CA GLU A 60 -4.16 -20.96 -2.16
C GLU A 60 -4.08 -22.14 -1.19
N ASP A 61 -4.62 -21.97 0.02
CA ASP A 61 -4.84 -23.07 0.98
C ASP A 61 -6.23 -22.94 1.63
N GLU A 62 -6.46 -23.66 2.73
CA GLU A 62 -7.74 -23.64 3.45
C GLU A 62 -8.03 -22.24 4.06
N ASN A 63 -7.01 -21.52 4.53
CA ASN A 63 -7.11 -20.30 5.31
C ASN A 63 -6.71 -19.02 4.54
N TYR A 64 -5.91 -19.16 3.51
CA TYR A 64 -5.29 -18.04 2.80
C TYR A 64 -5.39 -18.18 1.29
N SER A 65 -5.44 -17.05 0.64
CA SER A 65 -5.32 -16.90 -0.82
C SER A 65 -4.30 -15.81 -1.13
N SER A 66 -4.08 -15.55 -2.40
CA SER A 66 -3.23 -14.44 -2.81
C SER A 66 -3.84 -13.65 -3.94
N CYS A 67 -3.35 -12.42 -4.13
CA CYS A 67 -3.59 -11.63 -5.32
C CYS A 67 -2.28 -11.13 -5.93
N PHE A 68 -2.34 -10.89 -7.24
CA PHE A 68 -1.21 -10.44 -8.04
C PHE A 68 -1.20 -8.93 -8.16
N GLY A 69 -0.04 -8.31 -7.97
CA GLY A 69 0.14 -6.88 -8.09
C GLY A 69 1.49 -6.47 -8.64
N ILE A 70 1.64 -5.18 -8.83
CA ILE A 70 2.86 -4.54 -9.32
C ILE A 70 3.20 -3.32 -8.48
N ASP A 71 4.39 -2.80 -8.62
CA ASP A 71 4.68 -1.45 -8.18
C ASP A 71 5.31 -0.63 -9.31
N VAL A 72 5.00 0.66 -9.31
CA VAL A 72 5.34 1.55 -10.40
C VAL A 72 5.77 2.93 -9.92
N SER A 73 6.52 3.61 -10.77
CA SER A 73 6.96 4.98 -10.57
C SER A 73 7.12 5.68 -11.92
N THR A 74 7.77 6.83 -11.96
CA THR A 74 8.16 7.49 -13.21
C THR A 74 8.98 6.60 -14.15
N PHE A 75 9.60 5.53 -13.64
CA PHE A 75 10.42 4.62 -14.47
C PHE A 75 9.60 3.81 -15.47
N GLN A 76 8.33 3.54 -15.20
CA GLN A 76 7.45 2.79 -16.10
C GLN A 76 6.85 3.65 -17.21
N GLY A 77 7.04 4.99 -17.16
CA GLY A 77 6.57 5.92 -18.19
C GLY A 77 5.05 5.92 -18.37
N ASP A 78 4.61 5.90 -19.64
CA ASP A 78 3.20 5.86 -19.98
C ASP A 78 2.61 4.46 -19.80
N ILE A 79 1.55 4.34 -18.99
CA ILE A 79 0.90 3.07 -18.66
C ILE A 79 -0.52 3.03 -19.23
N ASP A 80 -0.85 1.98 -19.99
CA ASP A 80 -2.22 1.63 -20.38
C ASP A 80 -2.89 0.79 -19.28
N TRP A 81 -3.47 1.48 -18.31
CA TRP A 81 -4.06 0.85 -17.12
C TRP A 81 -5.20 -0.12 -17.43
N LYS A 82 -5.87 0.05 -18.57
CA LYS A 82 -6.88 -0.90 -19.01
C LYS A 82 -6.27 -2.24 -19.37
N LYS A 83 -5.16 -2.24 -20.11
CA LYS A 83 -4.43 -3.47 -20.42
C LYS A 83 -3.80 -4.09 -19.18
N VAL A 84 -3.25 -3.27 -18.29
CA VAL A 84 -2.74 -3.73 -16.98
C VAL A 84 -3.81 -4.49 -16.21
N LYS A 85 -5.04 -3.98 -16.14
CA LYS A 85 -6.16 -4.67 -15.51
C LYS A 85 -6.56 -5.94 -16.24
N GLU A 86 -6.64 -5.90 -17.57
CA GLU A 86 -6.95 -7.06 -18.41
C GLU A 86 -5.88 -8.18 -18.29
N ASP A 87 -4.64 -7.81 -18.00
CA ASP A 87 -3.52 -8.72 -17.73
C ASP A 87 -3.56 -9.33 -16.32
N GLY A 88 -4.57 -9.01 -15.52
CA GLY A 88 -4.86 -9.62 -14.23
C GLY A 88 -4.20 -8.97 -13.02
N VAL A 89 -3.70 -7.74 -13.14
CA VAL A 89 -3.22 -6.97 -11.99
C VAL A 89 -4.40 -6.54 -11.12
N GLU A 90 -4.32 -6.87 -9.83
CA GLU A 90 -5.37 -6.63 -8.86
C GLU A 90 -5.06 -5.46 -7.92
N PHE A 91 -3.76 -5.19 -7.68
CA PHE A 91 -3.31 -4.06 -6.88
C PHE A 91 -2.02 -3.44 -7.42
N VAL A 92 -1.78 -2.20 -7.04
CA VAL A 92 -0.56 -1.46 -7.37
C VAL A 92 -0.07 -0.64 -6.19
N PHE A 93 1.23 -0.64 -5.95
CA PHE A 93 1.88 0.40 -5.18
C PHE A 93 2.49 1.44 -6.10
N ILE A 94 2.14 2.71 -5.90
CA ILE A 94 2.59 3.82 -6.74
C ILE A 94 3.56 4.69 -5.93
N ARG A 95 4.74 4.97 -6.47
CA ARG A 95 5.64 5.91 -5.82
C ARG A 95 5.00 7.29 -5.77
N ILE A 96 4.73 7.79 -4.57
CA ILE A 96 4.17 9.13 -4.39
C ILE A 96 5.24 10.20 -4.45
N GLY A 97 6.46 9.86 -4.03
CA GLY A 97 7.59 10.77 -4.02
C GLY A 97 8.84 10.14 -3.45
N ARG A 98 9.89 10.94 -3.36
CA ARG A 98 11.19 10.53 -2.84
C ARG A 98 11.93 11.67 -2.18
N ARG A 99 12.87 11.35 -1.28
CA ARG A 99 13.90 12.31 -0.87
C ARG A 99 15.14 12.11 -1.73
N GLY A 100 15.74 13.19 -2.20
CA GLY A 100 16.97 13.13 -3.01
C GLY A 100 18.15 12.63 -2.20
N ALA A 101 18.86 11.63 -2.73
CA ALA A 101 19.96 10.94 -2.06
C ALA A 101 21.16 11.85 -1.74
N THR A 102 21.34 12.94 -2.47
CA THR A 102 22.41 13.93 -2.22
C THR A 102 21.86 15.25 -1.72
N THR A 103 20.75 15.72 -2.29
CA THR A 103 20.18 17.03 -1.97
C THR A 103 19.42 17.08 -0.65
N GLY A 104 18.85 15.93 -0.22
CA GLY A 104 17.95 15.86 0.93
C GLY A 104 16.59 16.55 0.73
N LEU A 105 16.30 17.04 -0.49
CA LEU A 105 15.00 17.66 -0.81
C LEU A 105 13.97 16.61 -1.14
N ILE A 106 12.72 16.90 -0.83
CA ILE A 106 11.60 16.04 -1.21
C ILE A 106 11.13 16.41 -2.62
N TYR A 107 10.94 15.38 -3.45
CA TYR A 107 10.42 15.48 -4.81
C TYR A 107 9.18 14.59 -4.93
N GLU A 108 8.18 15.08 -5.63
CA GLU A 108 7.05 14.28 -6.08
C GLU A 108 7.50 13.34 -7.20
N ASP A 109 6.88 12.19 -7.36
CA ASP A 109 7.06 11.37 -8.54
C ASP A 109 6.27 11.97 -9.71
N ASP A 110 6.93 12.20 -10.84
CA ASP A 110 6.36 12.94 -11.97
C ASP A 110 5.12 12.26 -12.57
N GLU A 111 5.01 10.93 -12.44
CA GLU A 111 3.88 10.15 -12.97
C GLU A 111 2.85 9.79 -11.89
N PHE A 112 3.03 10.21 -10.62
CA PHE A 112 2.15 9.83 -9.52
C PHE A 112 0.67 10.12 -9.81
N GLU A 113 0.33 11.35 -10.16
CA GLU A 113 -1.06 11.77 -10.38
C GLU A 113 -1.71 11.01 -11.53
N LYS A 114 -0.95 10.76 -12.60
CA LYS A 114 -1.41 10.03 -13.78
C LYS A 114 -1.63 8.55 -13.45
N ASN A 115 -0.69 7.93 -12.75
CA ASN A 115 -0.77 6.54 -12.34
C ASN A 115 -1.90 6.32 -11.33
N TYR A 116 -2.04 7.20 -10.33
CA TYR A 116 -3.16 7.17 -9.38
C TYR A 116 -4.52 7.23 -10.10
N LYS A 117 -4.68 8.19 -11.01
CA LYS A 117 -5.92 8.34 -11.77
C LYS A 117 -6.20 7.11 -12.64
N GLY A 118 -5.20 6.65 -13.38
CA GLY A 118 -5.34 5.51 -14.28
C GLY A 118 -5.69 4.21 -13.55
N ALA A 119 -5.02 3.91 -12.43
CA ALA A 119 -5.33 2.75 -11.61
C ALA A 119 -6.76 2.83 -11.02
N LYS A 120 -7.14 4.01 -10.48
CA LYS A 120 -8.49 4.23 -9.92
C LYS A 120 -9.60 4.07 -10.95
N GLU A 121 -9.41 4.58 -12.17
CA GLU A 121 -10.40 4.47 -13.27
C GLU A 121 -10.57 3.03 -13.80
N ASN A 122 -9.63 2.13 -13.47
CA ASN A 122 -9.66 0.73 -13.88
C ASN A 122 -9.88 -0.25 -12.72
N ASP A 123 -10.37 0.23 -11.56
CA ASP A 123 -10.68 -0.59 -10.39
C ASP A 123 -9.50 -1.48 -9.94
N ILE A 124 -8.28 -0.93 -9.95
CA ILE A 124 -7.08 -1.53 -9.38
C ILE A 124 -6.89 -0.93 -7.98
N ARG A 125 -6.73 -1.78 -6.95
CA ARG A 125 -6.50 -1.32 -5.57
C ARG A 125 -5.17 -0.60 -5.47
N ILE A 126 -5.15 0.55 -4.78
CA ILE A 126 -4.01 1.46 -4.75
C ILE A 126 -3.42 1.53 -3.35
N GLY A 127 -2.13 1.27 -3.24
CA GLY A 127 -1.26 1.72 -2.17
C GLY A 127 -0.24 2.73 -2.69
N VAL A 128 0.48 3.37 -1.78
CA VAL A 128 1.56 4.28 -2.17
C VAL A 128 2.83 4.00 -1.41
N TYR A 129 3.99 4.24 -2.01
CA TYR A 129 5.27 4.19 -1.31
C TYR A 129 6.05 5.49 -1.46
N PHE A 130 6.80 5.81 -0.42
CA PHE A 130 7.72 6.94 -0.42
C PHE A 130 9.16 6.43 -0.31
N PHE A 131 9.96 6.71 -1.34
CA PHE A 131 11.38 6.34 -1.35
C PHE A 131 12.17 7.30 -0.45
N SER A 132 12.46 6.84 0.75
CA SER A 132 13.09 7.62 1.80
C SER A 132 14.61 7.63 1.65
N GLN A 133 15.19 8.79 1.94
CA GLN A 133 16.60 8.97 2.19
C GLN A 133 16.80 9.83 3.44
N ALA A 134 15.90 9.67 4.43
CA ALA A 134 15.99 10.36 5.71
C ALA A 134 17.17 9.85 6.53
N ILE A 135 17.96 10.75 7.09
CA ILE A 135 19.08 10.44 8.00
C ILE A 135 18.75 10.77 9.46
N THR A 136 17.57 11.33 9.71
CA THR A 136 17.05 11.67 11.04
C THR A 136 15.55 11.41 11.13
N GLU A 137 15.05 11.11 12.35
CA GLU A 137 13.62 11.00 12.64
C GLU A 137 12.82 12.25 12.23
N LYS A 138 13.44 13.44 12.32
CA LYS A 138 12.79 14.68 11.90
C LYS A 138 12.50 14.67 10.40
N GLU A 139 13.48 14.24 9.61
CA GLU A 139 13.30 14.14 8.15
C GLU A 139 12.29 13.06 7.78
N ALA A 140 12.30 11.92 8.45
CA ALA A 140 11.31 10.87 8.24
C ALA A 140 9.86 11.34 8.56
N LYS A 141 9.69 12.15 9.62
CA LYS A 141 8.41 12.82 9.92
C LYS A 141 8.02 13.83 8.84
N GLU A 142 8.97 14.64 8.35
CA GLU A 142 8.73 15.56 7.23
C GLU A 142 8.27 14.83 5.97
N GLU A 143 8.85 13.67 5.66
CA GLU A 143 8.43 12.81 4.55
C GLU A 143 7.00 12.32 4.73
N ALA A 144 6.67 11.77 5.89
CA ALA A 144 5.32 11.29 6.19
C ALA A 144 4.27 12.40 6.16
N GLU A 145 4.55 13.56 6.75
CA GLU A 145 3.66 14.73 6.71
C GLU A 145 3.44 15.23 5.27
N TRP A 146 4.49 15.19 4.44
CA TRP A 146 4.39 15.52 3.03
C TRP A 146 3.50 14.53 2.28
N VAL A 147 3.65 13.22 2.52
CA VAL A 147 2.79 12.17 1.94
C VAL A 147 1.34 12.37 2.34
N VAL A 148 1.06 12.56 3.62
CA VAL A 148 -0.31 12.83 4.12
C VAL A 148 -0.93 14.06 3.44
N LYS A 149 -0.16 15.12 3.26
CA LYS A 149 -0.62 16.32 2.55
C LYS A 149 -0.95 16.03 1.09
N LYS A 150 -0.17 15.20 0.40
CA LYS A 150 -0.39 14.81 -0.99
C LYS A 150 -1.59 13.90 -1.16
N LEU A 151 -1.86 13.05 -0.19
CA LEU A 151 -3.02 12.16 -0.18
C LEU A 151 -4.32 12.86 0.18
N LYS A 152 -4.29 14.13 0.59
CA LYS A 152 -5.52 14.86 0.96
C LYS A 152 -6.52 14.90 -0.19
N GLY A 153 -7.68 14.29 0.01
CA GLY A 153 -8.75 14.17 -0.99
C GLY A 153 -8.58 13.02 -1.99
N LYS A 154 -7.56 12.17 -1.77
CA LYS A 154 -7.37 10.92 -2.50
C LYS A 154 -7.76 9.74 -1.60
N GLU A 155 -8.41 8.76 -2.17
CA GLU A 155 -8.72 7.51 -1.51
C GLU A 155 -7.70 6.46 -1.96
N ILE A 156 -7.05 5.80 -1.02
CA ILE A 156 -6.18 4.66 -1.23
C ILE A 156 -6.76 3.44 -0.50
N ASP A 157 -6.60 2.27 -1.08
CA ASP A 157 -7.18 1.02 -0.59
C ASP A 157 -6.19 0.25 0.30
N LEU A 158 -4.89 0.46 0.07
CA LEU A 158 -3.77 -0.24 0.68
C LEU A 158 -2.90 0.74 1.48
N PRO A 159 -1.94 0.26 2.29
CA PRO A 159 -1.08 1.09 3.13
C PRO A 159 -0.24 2.13 2.39
N VAL A 160 0.26 3.08 3.19
CA VAL A 160 1.41 3.95 2.86
C VAL A 160 2.69 3.25 3.30
N VAL A 161 3.62 3.05 2.38
CA VAL A 161 4.84 2.27 2.61
C VAL A 161 6.04 3.19 2.84
N TYR A 162 6.80 2.90 3.89
CA TYR A 162 8.15 3.44 4.09
C TYR A 162 9.14 2.54 3.36
N ASP A 163 9.86 3.12 2.41
CA ASP A 163 10.83 2.43 1.55
C ASP A 163 12.19 3.12 1.69
N LEU A 164 13.11 2.51 2.44
CA LEU A 164 14.51 2.92 2.53
C LEU A 164 15.36 1.82 1.92
N ASP A 165 16.02 2.14 0.83
CA ASP A 165 16.92 1.21 0.15
C ASP A 165 18.21 1.91 -0.29
N GLU A 166 19.21 1.12 -0.67
CA GLU A 166 20.50 1.60 -1.13
C GLU A 166 20.37 2.38 -2.44
N VAL A 167 21.19 3.42 -2.56
CA VAL A 167 21.30 4.21 -3.79
C VAL A 167 22.75 4.17 -4.25
N TYR A 168 22.98 3.74 -5.46
CA TYR A 168 24.29 3.74 -6.09
C TYR A 168 24.44 4.95 -7.00
N LEU A 169 25.44 5.77 -6.72
CA LEU A 169 25.78 6.96 -7.50
C LEU A 169 27.22 6.82 -8.00
N GLU A 170 27.48 7.20 -9.26
CA GLU A 170 28.82 7.03 -9.86
C GLU A 170 29.87 7.97 -9.23
N ASP A 171 29.50 9.22 -8.99
CA ASP A 171 30.45 10.27 -8.58
C ASP A 171 30.12 10.93 -7.21
N GLU A 172 29.05 10.51 -6.56
CA GLU A 172 28.60 11.10 -5.30
C GLU A 172 28.31 10.01 -4.25
N THR A 173 28.44 10.35 -2.98
CA THR A 173 28.08 9.45 -1.88
C THR A 173 26.63 9.74 -1.44
N PRO A 174 25.74 8.75 -1.41
CA PRO A 174 24.41 8.94 -0.87
C PRO A 174 24.45 9.38 0.59
N ARG A 175 23.53 10.22 1.01
CA ARG A 175 23.44 10.73 2.37
C ARG A 175 23.14 9.64 3.42
N THR A 176 22.63 8.50 2.98
CA THR A 176 22.33 7.33 3.82
C THR A 176 23.44 6.29 3.85
N ASP A 177 24.58 6.52 3.19
CA ASP A 177 25.69 5.57 3.09
C ASP A 177 26.23 5.13 4.46
N ASP A 178 26.30 6.08 5.41
CA ASP A 178 26.74 5.83 6.79
C ASP A 178 25.57 5.65 7.78
N ILE A 179 24.35 5.36 7.30
CA ILE A 179 23.21 5.22 8.21
C ILE A 179 23.39 4.01 9.12
N THR A 180 23.17 4.19 10.40
CA THR A 180 23.23 3.09 11.36
C THR A 180 21.89 2.35 11.44
N GLY A 181 21.91 1.08 11.82
CA GLY A 181 20.67 0.32 12.03
C GLY A 181 19.73 0.94 13.06
N GLU A 182 20.29 1.58 14.10
CA GLU A 182 19.49 2.32 15.08
C GLU A 182 18.78 3.52 14.43
N ALA A 183 19.49 4.28 13.59
CA ALA A 183 18.91 5.43 12.89
C ALA A 183 17.86 4.97 11.84
N ALA A 184 18.17 3.95 11.07
CA ALA A 184 17.23 3.39 10.08
C ALA A 184 15.91 2.93 10.76
N THR A 185 16.00 2.20 11.89
CA THR A 185 14.83 1.74 12.66
C THR A 185 14.03 2.92 13.21
N LYS A 186 14.68 3.91 13.80
CA LYS A 186 14.00 5.11 14.35
C LYS A 186 13.33 5.94 13.27
N ASN A 187 13.97 6.07 12.09
CA ASN A 187 13.41 6.79 10.97
C ASN A 187 12.16 6.07 10.43
N ALA A 188 12.23 4.74 10.26
CA ALA A 188 11.05 3.95 9.86
C ALA A 188 9.89 4.12 10.85
N LEU A 189 10.13 3.97 12.16
CA LEU A 189 9.12 4.19 13.19
C LEU A 189 8.54 5.60 13.13
N ALA A 190 9.40 6.62 13.01
CA ALA A 190 8.96 8.02 12.97
C ALA A 190 8.05 8.32 11.76
N PHE A 191 8.34 7.73 10.60
CA PHE A 191 7.49 7.80 9.41
C PHE A 191 6.16 7.08 9.65
N LEU A 192 6.22 5.81 9.99
CA LEU A 192 5.05 4.94 10.13
C LEU A 192 4.08 5.43 11.20
N GLU A 193 4.57 5.81 12.38
CA GLU A 193 3.75 6.43 13.42
C GLU A 193 3.08 7.73 12.97
N THR A 194 3.77 8.52 12.13
CA THR A 194 3.20 9.76 11.60
C THR A 194 2.07 9.48 10.60
N ILE A 195 2.23 8.46 9.76
CA ILE A 195 1.19 7.96 8.84
C ILE A 195 -0.05 7.51 9.63
N GLU A 196 0.14 6.67 10.67
CA GLU A 196 -0.97 6.17 11.49
C GLU A 196 -1.70 7.26 12.28
N LYS A 197 -0.96 8.23 12.84
CA LYS A 197 -1.56 9.41 13.50
C LYS A 197 -2.46 10.23 12.58
N ASN A 198 -2.27 10.11 11.27
CA ASN A 198 -3.08 10.76 10.26
C ASN A 198 -4.10 9.80 9.60
N HIS A 199 -4.42 8.69 10.27
CA HIS A 199 -5.47 7.75 9.88
C HIS A 199 -5.21 7.01 8.56
N HIS A 200 -3.96 6.80 8.20
CA HIS A 200 -3.55 5.88 7.14
C HIS A 200 -2.88 4.66 7.75
N ALA A 201 -3.02 3.50 7.13
CA ALA A 201 -2.26 2.33 7.50
C ALA A 201 -0.80 2.47 7.04
N GLY A 202 0.14 2.11 7.90
CA GLY A 202 1.57 2.09 7.58
C GLY A 202 2.06 0.69 7.23
N MET A 203 3.08 0.58 6.37
CA MET A 203 3.74 -0.67 6.00
C MET A 203 5.23 -0.44 5.79
N LEU A 204 6.06 -1.42 6.14
CA LEU A 204 7.50 -1.39 5.93
C LEU A 204 7.87 -2.17 4.68
N TYR A 205 8.58 -1.54 3.75
CA TYR A 205 9.33 -2.26 2.70
C TYR A 205 10.72 -2.62 3.20
N THR A 206 11.17 -3.85 2.94
CA THR A 206 12.49 -4.33 3.34
C THR A 206 12.97 -5.48 2.46
N SER A 207 14.28 -5.70 2.43
CA SER A 207 14.93 -6.88 1.87
C SER A 207 15.54 -7.73 2.99
N LEU A 208 16.11 -8.90 2.64
CA LEU A 208 16.84 -9.74 3.59
C LEU A 208 17.99 -8.95 4.24
N TYR A 209 18.75 -8.23 3.44
CA TYR A 209 19.88 -7.44 3.92
C TYR A 209 19.46 -6.35 4.92
N TRP A 210 18.43 -5.57 4.61
CA TRP A 210 17.94 -4.52 5.50
C TRP A 210 17.32 -5.09 6.79
N SER A 211 16.58 -6.20 6.69
CA SER A 211 15.95 -6.83 7.84
C SER A 211 16.94 -7.50 8.81
N GLU A 212 18.04 -8.05 8.30
CA GLU A 212 19.03 -8.76 9.12
C GLU A 212 20.17 -7.85 9.62
N CYS A 213 20.58 -6.87 8.79
CA CYS A 213 21.77 -6.07 9.07
C CYS A 213 21.48 -4.67 9.64
N TYR A 214 20.31 -4.12 9.39
CA TYR A 214 19.99 -2.73 9.75
C TYR A 214 18.78 -2.62 10.68
N TYR A 215 17.62 -3.16 10.29
CA TYR A 215 16.41 -2.94 11.07
C TYR A 215 16.36 -3.78 12.35
N ASN A 216 15.93 -3.15 13.44
CA ASN A 216 15.45 -3.89 14.60
C ASN A 216 14.00 -4.32 14.33
N MET A 217 13.82 -5.51 13.74
CA MET A 217 12.52 -6.04 13.33
C MET A 217 11.57 -6.30 14.51
N GLU A 218 12.09 -6.47 15.75
CA GLU A 218 11.25 -6.57 16.95
C GLU A 218 10.49 -5.26 17.21
N GLN A 219 11.16 -4.11 17.08
CA GLN A 219 10.54 -2.80 17.24
C GLN A 219 9.55 -2.48 16.11
N LEU A 220 9.74 -3.03 14.93
CA LEU A 220 8.91 -2.83 13.74
C LEU A 220 7.82 -3.91 13.59
N SER A 221 7.72 -4.86 14.51
CA SER A 221 6.81 -6.01 14.42
C SER A 221 5.31 -5.68 14.40
N GLY A 222 4.94 -4.44 14.76
CA GLY A 222 3.56 -3.94 14.67
C GLY A 222 3.12 -3.57 13.26
N TYR A 223 4.03 -3.53 12.29
CA TYR A 223 3.74 -3.11 10.93
C TYR A 223 3.75 -4.29 9.95
N PRO A 224 2.85 -4.30 8.94
CA PRO A 224 2.94 -5.22 7.83
C PRO A 224 4.28 -5.08 7.09
N ILE A 225 4.76 -6.19 6.52
CA ILE A 225 6.03 -6.24 5.80
C ILE A 225 5.76 -6.48 4.31
N TRP A 226 6.30 -5.60 3.47
CA TRP A 226 6.49 -5.82 2.05
C TRP A 226 7.95 -6.22 1.83
N TYR A 227 8.16 -7.50 1.60
CA TYR A 227 9.48 -8.11 1.52
C TYR A 227 9.94 -8.26 0.08
N ALA A 228 11.13 -7.76 -0.25
CA ALA A 228 11.76 -7.89 -1.55
C ALA A 228 12.84 -8.98 -1.53
N GLN A 229 12.70 -9.93 -2.41
CA GLN A 229 13.75 -10.89 -2.73
C GLN A 229 13.51 -11.47 -4.12
N TYR A 230 14.48 -11.28 -5.00
CA TYR A 230 14.45 -11.73 -6.38
C TYR A 230 15.25 -13.04 -6.55
N ASP A 231 15.04 -13.72 -7.68
CA ASP A 231 15.77 -14.91 -8.05
C ASP A 231 15.71 -16.07 -7.03
N SER A 232 14.63 -16.12 -6.25
CA SER A 232 14.32 -17.19 -5.30
C SER A 232 12.94 -17.77 -5.57
N ASP A 233 12.78 -19.08 -5.34
CA ASP A 233 11.48 -19.76 -5.47
C ASP A 233 10.55 -19.49 -4.29
N ILE A 234 11.09 -19.08 -3.15
CA ILE A 234 10.36 -18.77 -1.91
C ILE A 234 11.06 -17.64 -1.15
N PRO A 235 10.34 -16.86 -0.34
CA PRO A 235 10.96 -15.92 0.59
C PRO A 235 11.87 -16.62 1.60
N GLU A 236 13.09 -16.12 1.78
CA GLU A 236 14.06 -16.65 2.75
C GLU A 236 13.94 -16.00 4.14
N LEU A 237 13.20 -14.90 4.24
CA LEU A 237 12.95 -14.23 5.51
C LEU A 237 12.15 -15.14 6.45
N GLU A 238 12.68 -15.40 7.65
CA GLU A 238 12.01 -16.25 8.64
C GLU A 238 10.79 -15.58 9.32
N LEU A 239 10.58 -14.29 9.12
CA LEU A 239 9.42 -13.55 9.63
C LEU A 239 8.18 -13.76 8.75
N PRO A 240 6.97 -13.67 9.32
CA PRO A 240 5.76 -13.60 8.50
C PRO A 240 5.73 -12.30 7.72
N ILE A 241 5.20 -12.34 6.50
CA ILE A 241 5.14 -11.19 5.58
C ILE A 241 3.72 -11.01 5.03
N GLY A 242 3.38 -9.78 4.64
CA GLY A 242 2.11 -9.49 3.98
C GLY A 242 2.21 -9.55 2.46
N ILE A 243 3.34 -9.07 1.92
CA ILE A 243 3.60 -9.01 0.48
C ILE A 243 5.02 -9.49 0.20
N TRP A 244 5.19 -10.23 -0.89
CA TRP A 244 6.49 -10.58 -1.45
C TRP A 244 6.65 -9.95 -2.83
N GLN A 245 7.66 -9.09 -3.00
CA GLN A 245 8.15 -8.60 -4.28
C GLN A 245 9.19 -9.60 -4.78
N TYR A 246 8.83 -10.38 -5.79
CA TYR A 246 9.60 -11.55 -6.19
C TYR A 246 10.37 -11.40 -7.51
N SER A 247 10.16 -10.31 -8.23
CA SER A 247 10.85 -10.05 -9.49
C SER A 247 10.88 -8.56 -9.80
N SER A 248 12.00 -8.07 -10.32
CA SER A 248 12.15 -6.73 -10.92
C SER A 248 12.18 -6.78 -12.46
N GLN A 249 11.85 -7.92 -13.06
CA GLN A 249 11.98 -8.15 -14.51
C GLN A 249 10.66 -8.54 -15.17
N GLY A 250 9.54 -8.23 -14.50
CA GLY A 250 8.21 -8.56 -15.00
C GLY A 250 7.89 -7.88 -16.34
N VAL A 251 7.03 -8.54 -17.10
CA VAL A 251 6.44 -8.00 -18.32
C VAL A 251 4.94 -7.96 -18.12
N ILE A 252 4.36 -6.76 -18.23
CA ILE A 252 2.94 -6.50 -18.01
C ILE A 252 2.37 -5.88 -19.27
N GLU A 253 1.26 -6.40 -19.76
CA GLU A 253 0.55 -5.82 -20.89
C GLU A 253 0.11 -4.37 -20.57
N GLY A 254 0.54 -3.42 -21.39
CA GLY A 254 0.26 -2.00 -21.18
C GLY A 254 1.37 -1.22 -20.48
N ILE A 255 2.51 -1.87 -20.16
CA ILE A 255 3.74 -1.24 -19.67
C ILE A 255 4.88 -1.67 -20.58
N ASP A 256 5.59 -0.70 -21.15
CA ASP A 256 6.70 -0.99 -22.08
C ASP A 256 7.99 -1.37 -21.32
N GLU A 257 8.16 -0.85 -20.10
CA GLU A 257 9.33 -1.07 -19.27
C GLU A 257 9.17 -2.29 -18.35
N LYS A 258 10.29 -2.82 -17.84
CA LYS A 258 10.28 -3.85 -16.82
C LYS A 258 9.62 -3.34 -15.55
N THR A 259 8.88 -4.24 -14.90
CA THR A 259 8.03 -3.90 -13.77
C THR A 259 8.22 -4.89 -12.64
N ASP A 260 8.21 -4.38 -11.41
CA ASP A 260 8.29 -5.21 -10.23
C ASP A 260 6.98 -5.98 -10.03
N LEU A 261 7.12 -7.29 -9.75
CA LEU A 261 6.01 -8.20 -9.56
C LEU A 261 5.86 -8.60 -8.10
N ASN A 262 4.61 -8.56 -7.64
CA ASN A 262 4.26 -8.76 -6.25
C ASN A 262 3.15 -9.81 -6.07
N ILE A 263 3.25 -10.58 -4.99
CA ILE A 263 2.17 -11.41 -4.46
C ILE A 263 1.80 -10.93 -3.05
N MET A 264 0.54 -10.62 -2.83
CA MET A 264 -0.01 -10.27 -1.51
C MET A 264 -0.80 -11.45 -0.97
N PHE A 265 -0.52 -11.84 0.28
CA PHE A 265 -1.22 -12.91 0.96
C PHE A 265 -2.45 -12.36 1.69
N ILE A 266 -3.58 -13.03 1.55
CA ILE A 266 -4.88 -12.58 2.05
C ILE A 266 -5.49 -13.69 2.90
N ARG A 267 -5.96 -13.36 4.11
CA ARG A 267 -6.78 -14.27 4.92
C ARG A 267 -8.16 -14.43 4.28
N LYS A 268 -8.62 -15.64 4.17
CA LYS A 268 -10.01 -15.95 3.79
C LYS A 268 -10.95 -15.75 4.98
N ASP A 269 -12.14 -15.24 4.71
CA ASP A 269 -13.22 -15.07 5.70
C ASP A 269 -13.78 -16.42 6.20
#